data_7b773276505a97b2f155b71934e8b8cc
#
_entry.id   7b773276505a97b2f155b71934e8b8cc
#
_cell.length_a   1.000
_cell.length_b   1.000
_cell.length_c   1.000
_cell.angle_alpha   90.00
_cell.angle_beta   90.00
_cell.angle_gamma   90.00
#
_symmetry.space_group_name_H-M   'P 1'
#
loop_
_entity.id
_entity.type
_entity.pdbx_description
1 polymer ?
#
loop_
_entity_poly.entity_id
_entity_poly.type
_entity_poly.pdbx_seq_one_letter_code
_entity_poly.pdbx_strand_id
1 'polypeptide(L)'
;MKFNVVTKNGTRQEEMELKSLLVVGFAGKDIEKTMEHIRELEAEGVKCPRKVPVLYQCDPQIVTEKDEIEVIGHKTSGEVEYLILVKDGKYYIGVGSDHTDRDLEAISIHKSKQVCLKPYAYDFWEYDEIKDHFDDIKLVSSQVVDGKTVEYQSGVTSDLLPMQHIIDELKKEVDVDNSLIYTGTVPLKDGFKFGEAFSCKLVDEKLNREICLSYKVKVIEEH
;
A
#
# COMPACT_ATOMS: atom_id res chain seq x y z
N MET A 1 -0.15 -15.46 8.80
CA MET A 1 -0.03 -15.01 7.40
C MET A 1 0.85 -16.01 6.67
N LYS A 2 0.38 -16.54 5.53
CA LYS A 2 1.17 -17.38 4.63
C LYS A 2 1.55 -16.57 3.41
N PHE A 3 2.70 -16.83 2.81
CA PHE A 3 3.18 -16.13 1.62
C PHE A 3 4.23 -16.95 0.88
N ASN A 4 4.41 -16.67 -0.41
CA ASN A 4 5.47 -17.25 -1.21
C ASN A 4 6.66 -16.30 -1.27
N VAL A 5 7.85 -16.82 -1.14
CA VAL A 5 9.08 -16.10 -1.45
C VAL A 5 9.56 -16.55 -2.82
N VAL A 6 9.47 -15.65 -3.79
CA VAL A 6 9.85 -15.87 -5.18
C VAL A 6 11.26 -15.33 -5.41
N THR A 7 12.19 -16.20 -5.75
CA THR A 7 13.60 -15.87 -6.00
C THR A 7 14.03 -16.34 -7.38
N LYS A 8 15.22 -15.96 -7.81
CA LYS A 8 15.84 -16.47 -9.05
C LYS A 8 15.99 -17.99 -9.08
N ASN A 9 16.03 -18.63 -7.90
CA ASN A 9 16.26 -20.06 -7.73
C ASN A 9 14.97 -20.87 -7.56
N GLY A 10 13.83 -20.21 -7.57
CA GLY A 10 12.52 -20.85 -7.40
C GLY A 10 11.67 -20.20 -6.33
N THR A 11 10.53 -20.81 -6.06
CA THR A 11 9.54 -20.31 -5.08
C THR A 11 9.51 -21.24 -3.87
N ARG A 12 9.46 -20.66 -2.68
CA ARG A 12 9.21 -21.39 -1.43
C ARG A 12 8.06 -20.75 -0.68
N GLN A 13 7.24 -21.55 -0.03
CA GLN A 13 6.19 -21.08 0.84
C GLN A 13 6.74 -20.86 2.26
N GLU A 14 6.35 -19.75 2.86
CA GLU A 14 6.66 -19.42 4.24
C GLU A 14 5.40 -19.03 5.02
N GLU A 15 5.51 -19.07 6.34
CA GLU A 15 4.46 -18.66 7.26
C GLU A 15 5.05 -17.83 8.39
N MET A 16 4.30 -16.85 8.87
CA MET A 16 4.63 -16.07 10.05
C MET A 16 3.37 -15.66 10.81
N GLU A 17 3.51 -15.46 12.10
CA GLU A 17 2.52 -14.73 12.89
C GLU A 17 2.69 -13.23 12.63
N LEU A 18 1.70 -12.61 11.97
CA LEU A 18 1.71 -11.17 11.73
C LEU A 18 1.34 -10.44 13.03
N LYS A 19 2.29 -9.73 13.63
CA LYS A 19 2.10 -9.01 14.90
C LYS A 19 1.60 -7.58 14.69
N SER A 20 2.02 -6.93 13.60
CA SER A 20 1.72 -5.53 13.36
C SER A 20 1.40 -5.27 11.89
N LEU A 21 0.37 -4.46 11.66
CA LEU A 21 0.09 -3.83 10.37
C LEU A 21 0.42 -2.34 10.50
N LEU A 22 1.38 -1.89 9.71
CA LEU A 22 1.88 -0.51 9.72
C LEU A 22 1.57 0.12 8.37
N VAL A 23 0.81 1.22 8.37
CA VAL A 23 0.47 1.95 7.15
C VAL A 23 1.17 3.31 7.21
N VAL A 24 1.96 3.62 6.21
CA VAL A 24 2.75 4.85 6.15
C VAL A 24 2.05 5.86 5.25
N GLY A 25 1.67 6.98 5.81
CA GLY A 25 1.11 8.09 5.06
C GLY A 25 2.15 9.19 4.79
N PHE A 26 1.89 9.98 3.74
CA PHE A 26 2.72 11.13 3.36
C PHE A 26 4.19 10.74 3.09
N ALA A 27 4.38 9.64 2.37
CA ALA A 27 5.69 9.07 2.08
C ALA A 27 6.27 9.48 0.70
N GLY A 28 5.73 10.52 0.06
CA GLY A 28 6.28 11.05 -1.19
C GLY A 28 7.72 11.55 -1.01
N LYS A 29 8.58 11.30 -2.00
CA LYS A 29 10.00 11.68 -1.97
C LYS A 29 10.21 13.18 -1.86
N ASP A 30 9.36 13.96 -2.50
CA ASP A 30 9.37 15.42 -2.45
C ASP A 30 8.66 15.90 -1.18
N ILE A 31 9.43 16.07 -0.11
CA ILE A 31 8.92 16.51 1.20
C ILE A 31 8.29 17.91 1.10
N GLU A 32 8.83 18.83 0.27
CA GLU A 32 8.27 20.18 0.11
C GLU A 32 6.87 20.12 -0.50
N LYS A 33 6.71 19.34 -1.57
CA LYS A 33 5.41 19.10 -2.20
C LYS A 33 4.45 18.37 -1.27
N THR A 34 4.94 17.41 -0.49
CA THR A 34 4.14 16.71 0.53
C THR A 34 3.66 17.70 1.61
N MET A 35 4.51 18.61 2.07
CA MET A 35 4.14 19.63 3.05
C MET A 35 3.21 20.71 2.48
N GLU A 36 3.29 21.01 1.19
CA GLU A 36 2.34 21.88 0.49
C GLU A 36 0.95 21.25 0.46
N HIS A 37 0.86 19.99 0.07
CA HIS A 37 -0.39 19.23 0.08
C HIS A 37 -1.01 19.12 1.50
N ILE A 38 -0.20 18.94 2.52
CA ILE A 38 -0.66 18.98 3.93
C ILE A 38 -1.30 20.33 4.26
N ARG A 39 -0.69 21.44 3.87
CA ARG A 39 -1.26 22.77 4.11
C ARG A 39 -2.58 23.00 3.37
N GLU A 40 -2.72 22.47 2.16
CA GLU A 40 -3.97 22.49 1.41
C GLU A 40 -5.09 21.75 2.15
N LEU A 41 -4.80 20.53 2.62
CA LEU A 41 -5.74 19.73 3.41
C LEU A 41 -6.11 20.41 4.73
N GLU A 42 -5.15 21.03 5.42
CA GLU A 42 -5.42 21.82 6.64
C GLU A 42 -6.33 23.00 6.36
N ALA A 43 -6.17 23.68 5.22
CA ALA A 43 -7.02 24.78 4.81
C ALA A 43 -8.46 24.34 4.54
N GLU A 44 -8.67 23.08 4.13
CA GLU A 44 -9.97 22.44 3.97
C GLU A 44 -10.56 21.90 5.29
N GLY A 45 -9.84 22.06 6.40
CA GLY A 45 -10.26 21.63 7.73
C GLY A 45 -9.90 20.19 8.09
N VAL A 46 -9.11 19.51 7.27
CA VAL A 46 -8.60 18.16 7.56
C VAL A 46 -7.53 18.25 8.64
N LYS A 47 -7.63 17.40 9.64
CA LYS A 47 -6.63 17.33 10.72
C LYS A 47 -5.39 16.58 10.24
N CYS A 48 -4.37 17.31 9.85
CA CYS A 48 -3.13 16.76 9.29
C CYS A 48 -2.04 16.52 10.35
N PRO A 49 -1.07 15.63 10.04
CA PRO A 49 0.04 15.34 10.92
C PRO A 49 1.08 16.48 10.95
N ARG A 50 1.80 16.59 12.07
CA ARG A 50 2.89 17.57 12.23
C ARG A 50 4.25 17.05 11.74
N LYS A 51 4.36 15.77 11.47
CA LYS A 51 5.60 15.08 11.06
C LYS A 51 5.29 14.15 9.89
N VAL A 52 6.19 14.06 8.93
CA VAL A 52 6.14 13.12 7.81
C VAL A 52 7.45 12.32 7.74
N PRO A 53 7.42 11.06 7.33
CA PRO A 53 6.22 10.24 7.11
C PRO A 53 5.45 9.96 8.41
N VAL A 54 4.17 9.59 8.27
CA VAL A 54 3.29 9.27 9.41
C VAL A 54 3.07 7.79 9.50
N LEU A 55 3.14 7.26 10.71
CA LEU A 55 2.75 5.90 11.00
C LEU A 55 1.29 5.83 11.45
N TYR A 56 0.49 5.01 10.75
CA TYR A 56 -0.83 4.57 11.14
C TYR A 56 -0.78 3.08 11.47
N GLN A 57 -0.72 2.73 12.74
CA GLN A 57 -0.78 1.34 13.17
C GLN A 57 -2.22 0.85 13.13
N CYS A 58 -2.48 -0.20 12.35
CA CYS A 58 -3.80 -0.80 12.17
C CYS A 58 -3.84 -2.23 12.74
N ASP A 59 -5.04 -2.77 12.89
CA ASP A 59 -5.24 -4.16 13.29
C ASP A 59 -4.75 -5.09 12.18
N PRO A 60 -3.83 -6.03 12.45
CA PRO A 60 -3.35 -6.99 11.46
C PRO A 60 -4.45 -7.93 10.93
N GLN A 61 -5.61 -8.04 11.60
CA GLN A 61 -6.73 -8.86 11.13
C GLN A 61 -7.42 -8.31 9.88
N ILE A 62 -7.21 -7.03 9.52
CA ILE A 62 -7.77 -6.47 8.28
C ILE A 62 -6.95 -6.80 7.02
N VAL A 63 -5.76 -7.41 7.17
CA VAL A 63 -4.98 -7.91 6.04
C VAL A 63 -5.69 -9.10 5.40
N THR A 64 -5.81 -9.10 4.07
CA THR A 64 -6.56 -10.12 3.36
C THR A 64 -5.94 -10.51 2.02
N GLU A 65 -6.07 -11.81 1.68
CA GLU A 65 -5.70 -12.39 0.38
C GLU A 65 -6.92 -12.72 -0.49
N LYS A 66 -8.11 -12.27 -0.04
CA LYS A 66 -9.38 -12.54 -0.75
C LYS A 66 -9.42 -11.78 -2.07
N ASP A 67 -10.06 -12.41 -3.06
CA ASP A 67 -10.34 -11.84 -4.38
C ASP A 67 -11.60 -10.94 -4.41
N GLU A 68 -12.25 -10.76 -3.27
CA GLU A 68 -13.36 -9.83 -3.06
C GLU A 68 -13.32 -9.24 -1.65
N ILE A 69 -13.53 -7.93 -1.55
CA ILE A 69 -13.69 -7.22 -0.27
C ILE A 69 -15.07 -6.58 -0.20
N GLU A 70 -15.63 -6.50 1.00
CA GLU A 70 -16.87 -5.77 1.28
C GLU A 70 -16.51 -4.40 1.88
N VAL A 71 -17.18 -3.36 1.42
CA VAL A 71 -17.00 -1.97 1.86
C VAL A 71 -18.36 -1.32 2.12
N ILE A 72 -18.42 -0.36 3.05
CA ILE A 72 -19.65 0.40 3.32
C ILE A 72 -19.63 1.67 2.46
N GLY A 73 -20.73 1.92 1.75
CA GLY A 73 -20.88 3.10 0.88
C GLY A 73 -20.06 3.02 -0.41
N HIS A 74 -20.22 4.02 -1.26
CA HIS A 74 -19.70 4.02 -2.63
C HIS A 74 -18.39 4.79 -2.80
N LYS A 75 -17.87 5.43 -1.76
CA LYS A 75 -16.67 6.28 -1.86
C LYS A 75 -15.44 5.66 -1.23
N THR A 76 -15.14 4.43 -1.63
CA THR A 76 -13.90 3.74 -1.25
C THR A 76 -13.05 3.48 -2.49
N SER A 77 -11.74 3.51 -2.36
CA SER A 77 -10.83 3.23 -3.47
C SER A 77 -9.53 2.60 -2.99
N GLY A 78 -8.94 1.75 -3.84
CA GLY A 78 -7.62 1.19 -3.61
C GLY A 78 -6.51 2.19 -3.92
N GLU A 79 -5.33 1.92 -3.38
CA GLU A 79 -4.07 2.61 -3.69
C GLU A 79 -2.98 1.54 -3.81
N VAL A 80 -2.27 1.52 -4.96
CA VAL A 80 -1.15 0.59 -5.12
C VAL A 80 0.01 0.98 -4.22
N GLU A 81 0.48 0.05 -3.43
CA GLU A 81 1.64 0.24 -2.57
C GLU A 81 2.60 -0.94 -2.69
N TYR A 82 3.91 -0.68 -2.69
CA TYR A 82 4.80 -1.77 -2.38
C TYR A 82 4.74 -2.06 -0.89
N LEU A 83 4.84 -3.32 -0.55
CA LEU A 83 4.78 -3.80 0.82
C LEU A 83 6.17 -4.22 1.28
N ILE A 84 6.49 -3.95 2.54
CA ILE A 84 7.66 -4.51 3.20
C ILE A 84 7.15 -5.50 4.25
N LEU A 85 7.43 -6.78 4.05
CA LEU A 85 7.24 -7.80 5.06
C LEU A 85 8.55 -8.00 5.80
N VAL A 86 8.53 -7.84 7.11
CA VAL A 86 9.71 -8.00 7.97
C VAL A 86 9.59 -9.30 8.75
N LYS A 87 10.54 -10.22 8.54
CA LYS A 87 10.58 -11.52 9.23
C LYS A 87 12.01 -11.93 9.52
N ASP A 88 12.30 -12.20 10.78
CA ASP A 88 13.64 -12.66 11.24
C ASP A 88 14.77 -11.72 10.77
N GLY A 89 14.54 -10.41 10.83
CA GLY A 89 15.49 -9.37 10.39
C GLY A 89 15.70 -9.27 8.88
N LYS A 90 14.94 -10.01 8.06
CA LYS A 90 14.95 -9.94 6.60
C LYS A 90 13.77 -9.14 6.07
N TYR A 91 13.96 -8.53 4.90
CA TYR A 91 12.93 -7.77 4.20
C TYR A 91 12.49 -8.50 2.93
N TYR A 92 11.18 -8.58 2.76
CA TYR A 92 10.54 -9.13 1.56
C TYR A 92 9.61 -8.08 0.98
N ILE A 93 9.64 -7.93 -0.34
CA ILE A 93 8.89 -6.90 -1.06
C ILE A 93 7.73 -7.54 -1.82
N GLY A 94 6.53 -7.06 -1.55
CA GLY A 94 5.29 -7.47 -2.20
C GLY A 94 4.51 -6.28 -2.72
N VAL A 95 3.30 -6.54 -3.21
CA VAL A 95 2.34 -5.51 -3.60
C VAL A 95 1.03 -5.66 -2.83
N GLY A 96 0.44 -4.55 -2.45
CA GLY A 96 -0.86 -4.48 -1.81
C GLY A 96 -1.66 -3.28 -2.25
N SER A 97 -2.86 -3.21 -1.69
CA SER A 97 -3.72 -2.05 -1.87
C SER A 97 -4.13 -1.50 -0.50
N ASP A 98 -3.75 -0.25 -0.22
CA ASP A 98 -4.30 0.49 0.90
C ASP A 98 -5.71 0.97 0.54
N HIS A 99 -6.68 0.03 0.56
CA HIS A 99 -8.06 0.38 0.29
C HIS A 99 -8.60 1.25 1.41
N THR A 100 -9.17 2.40 1.05
CA THR A 100 -9.48 3.49 1.99
C THR A 100 -10.87 4.05 1.72
N ASP A 101 -11.60 4.35 2.79
CA ASP A 101 -12.85 5.11 2.75
C ASP A 101 -12.52 6.61 2.64
N ARG A 102 -12.91 7.24 1.53
CA ARG A 102 -12.52 8.62 1.21
C ARG A 102 -13.36 9.66 1.95
N ASP A 103 -14.59 9.38 2.28
CA ASP A 103 -15.42 10.28 3.10
C ASP A 103 -14.90 10.30 4.54
N LEU A 104 -14.56 9.13 5.09
CA LEU A 104 -13.97 9.04 6.42
C LEU A 104 -12.54 9.59 6.46
N GLU A 105 -11.77 9.49 5.38
CA GLU A 105 -10.41 10.02 5.28
C GLU A 105 -10.38 11.54 5.49
N ALA A 106 -11.37 12.26 4.95
CA ALA A 106 -11.54 13.70 5.18
C ALA A 106 -11.78 14.06 6.65
N ILE A 107 -12.26 13.12 7.46
CA ILE A 107 -12.53 13.31 8.89
C ILE A 107 -11.36 12.79 9.75
N SER A 108 -10.88 11.60 9.43
CA SER A 108 -9.82 10.91 10.18
C SER A 108 -9.08 9.90 9.29
N ILE A 109 -7.91 10.27 8.81
CA ILE A 109 -7.04 9.42 7.98
C ILE A 109 -6.80 8.06 8.64
N HIS A 110 -6.46 8.02 9.92
CA HIS A 110 -6.18 6.75 10.62
C HIS A 110 -7.39 5.81 10.66
N LYS A 111 -8.59 6.35 10.93
CA LYS A 111 -9.82 5.54 10.95
C LYS A 111 -10.19 5.04 9.57
N SER A 112 -10.02 5.85 8.52
CA SER A 112 -10.31 5.46 7.15
C SER A 112 -9.42 4.29 6.66
N LYS A 113 -8.18 4.23 7.14
CA LYS A 113 -7.28 3.10 6.89
C LYS A 113 -7.75 1.82 7.60
N GLN A 114 -8.26 1.96 8.83
CA GLN A 114 -8.67 0.83 9.67
C GLN A 114 -9.98 0.17 9.22
N VAL A 115 -10.95 0.91 8.69
CA VAL A 115 -12.29 0.37 8.38
C VAL A 115 -12.33 -0.48 7.13
N CYS A 116 -11.37 -0.37 6.24
CA CYS A 116 -11.28 -1.15 5.01
C CYS A 116 -10.26 -2.28 5.13
N LEU A 117 -10.57 -3.43 4.54
CA LEU A 117 -9.60 -4.52 4.41
C LEU A 117 -8.39 -4.07 3.59
N LYS A 118 -7.23 -4.68 3.86
CA LYS A 118 -5.95 -4.40 3.20
C LYS A 118 -5.53 -5.60 2.35
N PRO A 119 -5.96 -5.64 1.07
CA PRO A 119 -5.58 -6.70 0.16
C PRO A 119 -4.09 -6.70 -0.14
N TYR A 120 -3.50 -7.89 -0.22
CA TYR A 120 -2.10 -8.08 -0.59
C TYR A 120 -1.94 -9.26 -1.55
N ALA A 121 -0.89 -9.22 -2.39
CA ALA A 121 -0.49 -10.36 -3.21
C ALA A 121 0.26 -11.39 -2.37
N TYR A 122 0.02 -12.67 -2.69
CA TYR A 122 0.62 -13.78 -1.95
C TYR A 122 2.13 -13.94 -2.18
N ASP A 123 2.65 -13.41 -3.29
CA ASP A 123 4.05 -13.49 -3.70
C ASP A 123 4.85 -12.29 -3.19
N PHE A 124 6.06 -12.55 -2.73
CA PHE A 124 7.04 -11.57 -2.27
C PHE A 124 8.41 -11.89 -2.86
N TRP A 125 9.20 -10.86 -3.18
CA TRP A 125 10.60 -10.98 -3.55
C TRP A 125 11.50 -10.76 -2.34
N GLU A 126 12.66 -11.45 -2.28
CA GLU A 126 13.71 -11.08 -1.32
C GLU A 126 14.28 -9.71 -1.71
N TYR A 127 14.32 -8.77 -0.76
CA TYR A 127 14.87 -7.42 -1.02
C TYR A 127 16.31 -7.48 -1.51
N ASP A 128 17.12 -8.40 -0.98
CA ASP A 128 18.53 -8.56 -1.37
C ASP A 128 18.73 -8.87 -2.87
N GLU A 129 17.73 -9.44 -3.56
CA GLU A 129 17.80 -9.69 -5.00
C GLU A 129 17.53 -8.45 -5.85
N ILE A 130 16.85 -7.45 -5.31
CA ILE A 130 16.37 -6.29 -6.07
C ILE A 130 16.94 -4.95 -5.58
N LYS A 131 17.65 -4.93 -4.45
CA LYS A 131 18.14 -3.69 -3.80
C LYS A 131 18.95 -2.79 -4.73
N ASP A 132 19.74 -3.36 -5.64
CA ASP A 132 20.61 -2.60 -6.56
C ASP A 132 19.84 -1.87 -7.68
N HIS A 133 18.52 -2.15 -7.82
CA HIS A 133 17.64 -1.51 -8.80
C HIS A 133 16.23 -1.30 -8.24
N PHE A 134 16.12 -1.28 -6.93
CA PHE A 134 14.84 -1.12 -6.25
C PHE A 134 14.13 0.19 -6.67
N ASP A 135 14.89 1.24 -6.88
CA ASP A 135 14.40 2.55 -7.29
C ASP A 135 13.67 2.55 -8.66
N ASP A 136 13.91 1.54 -9.50
CA ASP A 136 13.35 1.40 -10.84
C ASP A 136 12.10 0.48 -10.88
N ILE A 137 11.71 -0.13 -9.76
CA ILE A 137 10.53 -1.01 -9.69
C ILE A 137 9.27 -0.17 -9.93
N LYS A 138 8.45 -0.59 -10.92
CA LYS A 138 7.23 0.13 -11.27
C LYS A 138 6.06 -0.29 -10.39
N LEU A 139 5.25 0.70 -10.01
CA LEU A 139 3.94 0.53 -9.37
C LEU A 139 2.87 0.97 -10.34
N VAL A 140 1.96 0.06 -10.69
CA VAL A 140 0.87 0.35 -11.64
C VAL A 140 -0.44 -0.16 -11.08
N SER A 141 -1.51 0.63 -11.23
CA SER A 141 -2.86 0.18 -10.89
C SER A 141 -3.90 0.57 -11.93
N SER A 142 -4.97 -0.19 -11.95
CA SER A 142 -6.17 0.06 -12.74
C SER A 142 -7.42 -0.26 -11.93
N GLN A 143 -8.54 0.32 -12.33
CA GLN A 143 -9.87 0.02 -11.78
C GLN A 143 -10.84 -0.33 -12.90
N VAL A 144 -11.87 -1.10 -12.57
CA VAL A 144 -13.05 -1.27 -13.41
C VAL A 144 -14.10 -0.28 -12.94
N VAL A 145 -14.47 0.65 -13.81
CA VAL A 145 -15.48 1.68 -13.55
C VAL A 145 -16.51 1.61 -14.68
N ASP A 146 -17.78 1.43 -14.35
CA ASP A 146 -18.87 1.24 -15.32
C ASP A 146 -18.54 0.14 -16.37
N GLY A 147 -17.98 -0.98 -15.89
CA GLY A 147 -17.58 -2.12 -16.72
C GLY A 147 -16.35 -1.87 -17.62
N LYS A 148 -15.65 -0.76 -17.48
CA LYS A 148 -14.45 -0.42 -18.28
C LYS A 148 -13.22 -0.37 -17.41
N THR A 149 -12.14 -1.02 -17.87
CA THR A 149 -10.84 -0.90 -17.22
C THR A 149 -10.21 0.46 -17.53
N VAL A 150 -9.88 1.21 -16.49
CA VAL A 150 -9.20 2.51 -16.57
C VAL A 150 -7.88 2.43 -15.81
N GLU A 151 -6.82 2.99 -16.37
CA GLU A 151 -5.55 3.13 -15.66
C GLU A 151 -5.71 4.17 -14.55
N TYR A 152 -5.23 3.85 -13.34
CA TYR A 152 -5.50 4.66 -12.16
C TYR A 152 -4.25 5.30 -11.58
N GLN A 153 -3.17 4.52 -11.44
CA GLN A 153 -1.88 5.00 -10.94
C GLN A 153 -0.74 4.41 -11.78
N SER A 154 0.34 5.17 -11.90
CA SER A 154 1.58 4.70 -12.54
C SER A 154 2.76 5.52 -12.00
N GLY A 155 3.76 4.84 -11.44
CA GLY A 155 4.97 5.44 -10.89
C GLY A 155 6.04 4.39 -10.65
N VAL A 156 7.06 4.78 -9.91
CA VAL A 156 8.19 3.92 -9.52
C VAL A 156 8.44 4.04 -8.02
N THR A 157 9.12 3.07 -7.42
CA THR A 157 9.44 3.09 -5.99
C THR A 157 10.24 4.31 -5.57
N SER A 158 11.05 4.87 -6.48
CA SER A 158 11.81 6.10 -6.21
C SER A 158 10.98 7.38 -6.19
N ASP A 159 9.68 7.33 -6.48
CA ASP A 159 8.76 8.44 -6.25
C ASP A 159 8.40 8.59 -4.75
N LEU A 160 8.70 7.55 -3.98
CA LEU A 160 8.50 7.49 -2.53
C LEU A 160 9.81 7.70 -1.78
N LEU A 161 9.72 7.91 -0.47
CA LEU A 161 10.88 7.95 0.42
C LEU A 161 11.68 6.65 0.31
N PRO A 162 13.02 6.70 0.43
CA PRO A 162 13.85 5.49 0.44
C PRO A 162 13.36 4.49 1.48
N MET A 163 13.28 3.21 1.10
CA MET A 163 12.81 2.14 1.98
C MET A 163 13.51 2.14 3.34
N GLN A 164 14.84 2.31 3.37
CA GLN A 164 15.60 2.34 4.61
C GLN A 164 15.19 3.52 5.51
N HIS A 165 14.90 4.68 4.92
CA HIS A 165 14.42 5.84 5.67
C HIS A 165 13.06 5.56 6.34
N ILE A 166 12.13 4.93 5.61
CA ILE A 166 10.83 4.50 6.17
C ILE A 166 11.05 3.56 7.36
N ILE A 167 11.87 2.53 7.20
CA ILE A 167 12.18 1.57 8.27
C ILE A 167 12.81 2.25 9.48
N ASP A 168 13.75 3.16 9.27
CA ASP A 168 14.44 3.87 10.35
C ASP A 168 13.50 4.80 11.13
N GLU A 169 12.54 5.46 10.44
CA GLU A 169 11.51 6.26 11.10
C GLU A 169 10.54 5.38 11.92
N LEU A 170 10.09 4.26 11.36
CA LEU A 170 9.19 3.34 12.05
C LEU A 170 9.83 2.72 13.30
N LYS A 171 11.12 2.33 13.24
CA LYS A 171 11.85 1.76 14.37
C LYS A 171 12.00 2.72 15.56
N LYS A 172 11.80 4.02 15.37
CA LYS A 172 11.77 4.99 16.48
C LYS A 172 10.49 4.91 17.31
N GLU A 173 9.42 4.36 16.74
CA GLU A 173 8.09 4.36 17.33
C GLU A 173 7.62 2.95 17.72
N VAL A 174 7.96 1.93 16.93
CA VAL A 174 7.49 0.55 17.11
C VAL A 174 8.56 -0.49 16.78
N ASP A 175 8.37 -1.71 17.30
CA ASP A 175 9.09 -2.88 16.80
C ASP A 175 8.52 -3.28 15.44
N VAL A 176 9.37 -3.34 14.42
CA VAL A 176 8.98 -3.68 13.04
C VAL A 176 9.11 -5.17 12.72
N ASP A 177 9.67 -6.00 13.62
CA ASP A 177 9.79 -7.44 13.36
C ASP A 177 8.43 -8.13 13.35
N ASN A 178 8.23 -9.06 12.45
CA ASN A 178 6.94 -9.69 12.18
C ASN A 178 5.81 -8.70 11.81
N SER A 179 6.15 -7.65 11.07
CA SER A 179 5.20 -6.67 10.56
C SER A 179 5.00 -6.75 9.04
N LEU A 180 3.84 -6.29 8.59
CA LEU A 180 3.56 -5.93 7.20
C LEU A 180 3.39 -4.43 7.13
N ILE A 181 4.19 -3.78 6.27
CA ILE A 181 4.24 -2.33 6.13
C ILE A 181 3.72 -1.95 4.75
N TYR A 182 2.66 -1.15 4.71
CA TYR A 182 2.19 -0.42 3.53
C TYR A 182 2.96 0.90 3.49
N THR A 183 3.63 1.21 2.38
CA THR A 183 4.71 2.21 2.36
C THR A 183 4.30 3.57 1.80
N GLY A 184 3.03 3.72 1.46
CA GLY A 184 2.51 4.87 0.73
C GLY A 184 2.43 4.61 -0.78
N THR A 185 1.73 5.49 -1.47
CA THR A 185 1.32 5.29 -2.84
C THR A 185 1.86 6.37 -3.78
N VAL A 186 1.85 6.06 -5.09
CA VAL A 186 2.16 7.00 -6.17
C VAL A 186 0.91 7.81 -6.58
N PRO A 187 1.06 9.01 -7.17
CA PRO A 187 -0.07 9.87 -7.49
C PRO A 187 -1.11 9.22 -8.40
N LEU A 188 -2.38 9.64 -8.21
CA LEU A 188 -3.49 9.31 -9.08
C LEU A 188 -3.35 10.05 -10.42
N LYS A 189 -3.77 9.43 -11.54
CA LYS A 189 -3.77 10.08 -12.85
C LYS A 189 -4.83 11.17 -12.98
N ASP A 190 -6.07 10.84 -12.58
CA ASP A 190 -7.25 11.71 -12.83
C ASP A 190 -8.16 11.79 -11.59
N GLY A 191 -7.59 11.91 -10.40
CA GLY A 191 -8.33 11.96 -9.14
C GLY A 191 -8.97 10.61 -8.74
N PHE A 192 -9.79 10.64 -7.70
CA PHE A 192 -10.42 9.43 -7.18
C PHE A 192 -11.43 8.84 -8.17
N LYS A 193 -11.37 7.51 -8.30
CA LYS A 193 -12.36 6.70 -9.00
C LYS A 193 -12.82 5.59 -8.05
N PHE A 194 -14.09 5.26 -8.10
CA PHE A 194 -14.74 4.29 -7.22
C PHE A 194 -15.19 3.10 -8.07
N GLY A 195 -14.29 2.15 -8.25
CA GLY A 195 -14.48 1.04 -9.18
C GLY A 195 -15.04 -0.22 -8.51
N GLU A 196 -15.64 -1.07 -9.34
CA GLU A 196 -16.17 -2.40 -8.97
C GLU A 196 -15.07 -3.44 -8.75
N ALA A 197 -13.87 -3.16 -9.27
CA ALA A 197 -12.69 -3.98 -9.08
C ALA A 197 -11.42 -3.12 -9.13
N PHE A 198 -10.39 -3.58 -8.44
CA PHE A 198 -9.07 -2.97 -8.42
C PHE A 198 -8.01 -4.00 -8.78
N SER A 199 -7.05 -3.59 -9.59
CA SER A 199 -5.89 -4.42 -9.93
C SER A 199 -4.63 -3.58 -9.81
N CYS A 200 -3.58 -4.15 -9.26
CA CYS A 200 -2.28 -3.50 -9.18
C CYS A 200 -1.14 -4.48 -9.32
N LYS A 201 0.04 -3.95 -9.63
CA LYS A 201 1.25 -4.76 -9.75
C LYS A 201 2.53 -4.00 -9.47
N LEU A 202 3.55 -4.73 -9.00
CA LEU A 202 4.95 -4.37 -9.09
C LEU A 202 5.56 -5.00 -10.33
N VAL A 203 6.38 -4.25 -11.06
CA VAL A 203 7.07 -4.74 -12.25
C VAL A 203 8.57 -4.50 -12.12
N ASP A 204 9.32 -5.60 -12.11
CA ASP A 204 10.78 -5.62 -12.16
C ASP A 204 11.22 -5.94 -13.60
N GLU A 205 11.43 -4.88 -14.39
CA GLU A 205 11.87 -5.04 -15.80
C GLU A 205 13.28 -5.62 -15.92
N LYS A 206 14.14 -5.39 -14.92
CA LYS A 206 15.51 -5.88 -14.93
C LYS A 206 15.59 -7.41 -14.80
N LEU A 207 14.73 -7.99 -13.99
CA LEU A 207 14.63 -9.45 -13.83
C LEU A 207 13.45 -10.05 -14.59
N ASN A 208 12.74 -9.25 -15.41
CA ASN A 208 11.59 -9.65 -16.22
C ASN A 208 10.56 -10.45 -15.42
N ARG A 209 10.09 -9.88 -14.31
CA ARG A 209 9.09 -10.50 -13.43
C ARG A 209 8.12 -9.46 -12.88
N GLU A 210 6.97 -9.92 -12.43
CA GLU A 210 5.96 -9.07 -11.80
C GLU A 210 5.27 -9.79 -10.64
N ILE A 211 4.72 -9.01 -9.70
CA ILE A 211 3.78 -9.48 -8.68
C ILE A 211 2.48 -8.75 -8.94
N CYS A 212 1.37 -9.51 -9.03
CA CYS A 212 0.05 -8.98 -9.34
C CYS A 212 -0.91 -9.21 -8.18
N LEU A 213 -1.79 -8.23 -7.97
CA LEU A 213 -2.94 -8.30 -7.08
C LEU A 213 -4.19 -7.85 -7.84
N SER A 214 -5.30 -8.57 -7.66
CA SER A 214 -6.60 -8.16 -8.18
C SER A 214 -7.71 -8.59 -7.22
N TYR A 215 -8.69 -7.71 -6.99
CA TYR A 215 -9.85 -8.02 -6.18
C TYR A 215 -11.08 -7.23 -6.64
N LYS A 216 -12.27 -7.78 -6.33
CA LYS A 216 -13.55 -7.11 -6.52
C LYS A 216 -13.92 -6.30 -5.29
N VAL A 217 -14.70 -5.25 -5.52
CA VAL A 217 -15.25 -4.39 -4.46
C VAL A 217 -16.77 -4.59 -4.43
N LYS A 218 -17.26 -5.17 -3.35
CA LYS A 218 -18.68 -5.34 -3.10
C LYS A 218 -19.16 -4.27 -2.13
N VAL A 219 -20.05 -3.42 -2.59
CA VAL A 219 -20.62 -2.34 -1.77
C VAL A 219 -21.75 -2.88 -0.90
N ILE A 220 -21.71 -2.52 0.37
CA ILE A 220 -22.81 -2.63 1.34
C ILE A 220 -23.40 -1.24 1.48
N GLU A 221 -24.71 -1.11 1.26
CA GLU A 221 -25.39 0.18 1.41
C GLU A 221 -25.36 0.68 2.84
N GLU A 222 -25.02 1.95 3.00
CA GLU A 222 -25.05 2.63 4.31
C GLU A 222 -26.51 2.96 4.70
N HIS A 223 -26.87 2.75 5.97
CA HIS A 223 -28.22 2.96 6.51
C HIS A 223 -28.25 4.07 7.55
#